data_143890ff5066f129b9b71a55269dd69c
#
_entry.id   143890ff5066f129b9b71a55269dd69c
#
_cell.length_a   1.000
_cell.length_b   1.000
_cell.length_c   1.000
_cell.angle_alpha   90.00
_cell.angle_beta   90.00
_cell.angle_gamma   90.00
#
_symmetry.space_group_name_H-M   'P 1'
#
loop_
_entity.id
_entity.type
_entity.pdbx_description
1 polymer ?
#
loop_
_entity_poly.entity_id
_entity_poly.type
_entity_poly.pdbx_seq_one_letter_code
_entity_poly.pdbx_strand_id
1 'polypeptide(L)'
;MFKVGPVLSISHGMGVPSLSILMHEVIKLLWHAGVYDATFFRIGTCGGIGLDPGSVVVSTNVLDGRLQPYHETVGYSQCYTYLSSIIAQPN
;
A
#
# COMPACT_ATOMS: atom_id res chain seq x y z
N MET A 1 -13.08 -8.49 3.28
CA MET A 1 -11.89 -9.07 3.93
C MET A 1 -12.05 -10.55 4.02
N PHE A 2 -11.04 -11.30 3.59
CA PHE A 2 -11.02 -12.77 3.59
C PHE A 2 -9.74 -13.26 4.25
N LYS A 3 -9.85 -14.31 5.05
CA LYS A 3 -8.72 -14.97 5.70
C LYS A 3 -8.63 -16.42 5.23
N VAL A 4 -7.46 -16.80 4.72
CA VAL A 4 -7.16 -18.18 4.29
C VAL A 4 -5.81 -18.59 4.87
N GLY A 5 -5.81 -19.46 5.85
CA GLY A 5 -4.59 -19.84 6.56
C GLY A 5 -3.85 -18.61 7.13
N PRO A 6 -2.57 -18.43 6.80
CA PRO A 6 -1.78 -17.28 7.27
C PRO A 6 -1.99 -16.01 6.41
N VAL A 7 -2.81 -16.09 5.36
CA VAL A 7 -3.02 -14.99 4.41
C VAL A 7 -4.31 -14.25 4.74
N LEU A 8 -4.22 -12.92 4.82
CA LEU A 8 -5.34 -12.01 4.97
C LEU A 8 -5.44 -11.14 3.70
N SER A 9 -6.56 -11.25 2.99
CA SER A 9 -6.83 -10.48 1.78
C SER A 9 -7.85 -9.39 2.05
N ILE A 10 -7.50 -8.14 1.74
CA ILE A 10 -8.32 -6.96 2.02
C ILE A 10 -8.32 -6.05 0.81
N SER A 11 -9.50 -5.56 0.41
CA SER A 11 -9.61 -4.49 -0.57
C SER A 11 -9.52 -3.12 0.11
N HIS A 12 -8.63 -2.25 -0.39
CA HIS A 12 -8.43 -0.92 0.19
C HIS A 12 -9.25 0.19 -0.49
N GLY A 13 -10.02 -0.13 -1.52
CA GLY A 13 -10.74 0.89 -2.29
C GLY A 13 -9.82 1.75 -3.15
N MET A 14 -10.22 2.98 -3.40
CA MET A 14 -9.51 3.91 -4.30
C MET A 14 -8.83 5.04 -3.52
N GLY A 15 -7.65 5.41 -4.00
CA GLY A 15 -6.92 6.59 -3.54
C GLY A 15 -6.11 6.40 -2.27
N VAL A 16 -5.19 7.34 -2.06
CA VAL A 16 -4.29 7.37 -0.90
C VAL A 16 -5.04 7.46 0.42
N PRO A 17 -6.10 8.28 0.58
CA PRO A 17 -6.84 8.35 1.84
C PRO A 17 -7.46 7.01 2.25
N SER A 18 -8.08 6.29 1.30
CA SER A 18 -8.66 4.96 1.58
C SER A 18 -7.60 3.96 2.03
N LEU A 19 -6.47 3.93 1.34
CA LEU A 19 -5.34 3.06 1.70
C LEU A 19 -4.79 3.41 3.08
N SER A 20 -4.59 4.69 3.36
CA SER A 20 -4.05 5.16 4.63
C SER A 20 -4.94 4.76 5.81
N ILE A 21 -6.24 4.99 5.71
CA ILE A 21 -7.20 4.61 6.75
C ILE A 21 -7.16 3.09 6.97
N LEU A 22 -7.22 2.31 5.90
CA LEU A 22 -7.19 0.85 5.99
C LEU A 22 -5.91 0.35 6.66
N MET A 23 -4.75 0.89 6.28
CA MET A 23 -3.47 0.48 6.87
C MET A 23 -3.43 0.71 8.37
N HIS A 24 -3.92 1.85 8.85
CA HIS A 24 -4.02 2.12 10.28
C HIS A 24 -4.92 1.11 11.00
N GLU A 25 -6.07 0.79 10.43
CA GLU A 25 -7.00 -0.17 11.01
C GLU A 25 -6.43 -1.60 11.02
N VAL A 26 -5.80 -2.02 9.92
CA VAL A 26 -5.21 -3.36 9.82
C VAL A 26 -4.02 -3.53 10.77
N ILE A 27 -3.16 -2.52 10.88
CA ILE A 27 -2.03 -2.56 11.81
C ILE A 27 -2.53 -2.68 13.26
N LYS A 28 -3.56 -1.91 13.64
CA LYS A 28 -4.18 -2.05 14.96
C LYS A 28 -4.78 -3.44 15.18
N LEU A 29 -5.48 -3.97 14.17
CA LEU A 29 -6.07 -5.31 14.24
C LEU A 29 -4.99 -6.38 14.48
N LEU A 30 -3.90 -6.32 13.72
CA LEU A 30 -2.78 -7.24 13.86
C LEU A 30 -2.10 -7.11 15.22
N TRP A 31 -1.92 -5.89 15.70
CA TRP A 31 -1.39 -5.61 17.03
C TRP A 31 -2.23 -6.29 18.12
N HIS A 32 -3.55 -6.10 18.10
CA HIS A 32 -4.46 -6.73 19.05
C HIS A 32 -4.53 -8.25 18.91
N ALA A 33 -4.26 -8.78 17.72
CA ALA A 33 -4.15 -10.22 17.47
C ALA A 33 -2.79 -10.82 17.87
N GLY A 34 -1.84 -10.00 18.33
CA GLY A 34 -0.50 -10.44 18.72
C GLY A 34 0.42 -10.75 17.54
N VAL A 35 0.13 -10.21 16.35
CA VAL A 35 0.93 -10.40 15.13
C VAL A 35 1.77 -9.15 14.89
N TYR A 36 3.09 -9.25 15.08
CA TYR A 36 4.01 -8.11 15.02
C TYR A 36 4.96 -8.15 13.83
N ASP A 37 4.99 -9.24 13.08
CA ASP A 37 5.92 -9.51 11.98
C ASP A 37 5.21 -9.74 10.63
N ALA A 38 4.05 -9.11 10.44
CA ALA A 38 3.27 -9.26 9.20
C ALA A 38 3.98 -8.61 8.00
N THR A 39 4.00 -9.32 6.88
CA THR A 39 4.45 -8.79 5.60
C THR A 39 3.26 -8.35 4.77
N PHE A 40 3.33 -7.15 4.20
CA PHE A 40 2.26 -6.57 3.39
C PHE A 40 2.61 -6.63 1.90
N PHE A 41 1.65 -7.12 1.10
CA PHE A 41 1.72 -7.08 -0.35
C PHE A 41 0.55 -6.25 -0.88
N ARG A 42 0.84 -5.21 -1.64
CA ARG A 42 -0.20 -4.48 -2.37
C ARG A 42 -0.15 -4.89 -3.83
N ILE A 43 -1.25 -5.44 -4.32
CA ILE A 43 -1.42 -5.87 -5.70
C ILE A 43 -2.42 -4.93 -6.37
N GLY A 44 -2.09 -4.44 -7.55
CA GLY A 44 -2.95 -3.57 -8.31
C GLY A 44 -2.63 -3.60 -9.80
N THR A 45 -3.42 -2.90 -10.57
CA THR A 45 -3.22 -2.72 -12.00
C THR A 45 -2.89 -1.26 -12.31
N CYS A 46 -2.10 -1.02 -13.33
CA CYS A 46 -1.73 0.31 -13.78
C CYS A 46 -1.49 0.34 -15.29
N GLY A 47 -1.44 1.53 -15.88
CA GLY A 47 -0.96 1.69 -17.24
C GLY A 47 0.54 1.41 -17.33
N GLY A 48 0.94 0.58 -18.27
CA GLY A 48 2.35 0.29 -18.52
C GLY A 48 2.95 1.33 -19.46
N ILE A 49 4.00 2.06 -19.03
CA ILE A 49 4.76 2.97 -19.90
C ILE A 49 5.93 2.18 -20.48
N GLY A 50 5.88 1.90 -21.78
CA GLY A 50 6.93 1.17 -22.48
C GLY A 50 6.99 -0.34 -22.18
N LEU A 51 5.95 -0.91 -21.60
CA LEU A 51 5.82 -2.33 -21.31
C LEU A 51 4.62 -2.93 -22.04
N ASP A 52 4.75 -4.19 -22.43
CA ASP A 52 3.65 -4.92 -23.06
C ASP A 52 2.51 -5.23 -22.05
N PRO A 53 1.25 -5.25 -22.54
CA PRO A 53 0.12 -5.68 -21.71
C PRO A 53 0.35 -7.06 -21.10
N GLY A 54 -0.06 -7.25 -19.84
CA GLY A 54 0.11 -8.51 -19.12
C GLY A 54 1.46 -8.68 -18.43
N SER A 55 2.36 -7.69 -18.52
CA SER A 55 3.62 -7.70 -17.78
C SER A 55 3.39 -7.51 -16.29
N VAL A 56 4.16 -8.23 -15.48
CA VAL A 56 4.18 -8.08 -14.02
C VAL A 56 5.36 -7.23 -13.61
N VAL A 57 5.09 -6.16 -12.89
CA VAL A 57 6.13 -5.23 -12.41
C VAL A 57 6.21 -5.29 -10.89
N VAL A 58 7.40 -5.53 -10.38
CA VAL A 58 7.71 -5.40 -8.95
C VAL A 58 8.46 -4.09 -8.75
N SER A 59 7.84 -3.15 -8.04
CA SER A 59 8.44 -1.84 -7.80
C SER A 59 9.55 -1.93 -6.75
N THR A 60 10.67 -1.27 -6.99
CA THR A 60 11.75 -1.09 -6.01
C THR A 60 11.53 0.17 -5.16
N ASN A 61 10.89 1.18 -5.75
CA ASN A 61 10.58 2.44 -5.09
C ASN A 61 9.20 2.93 -5.51
N VAL A 62 8.61 3.76 -4.68
CA VAL A 62 7.34 4.45 -4.95
C VAL A 62 7.55 5.93 -4.72
N LEU A 63 7.00 6.74 -5.62
CA LEU A 63 7.03 8.19 -5.52
C LEU A 63 5.61 8.72 -5.30
N ASP A 64 5.49 9.81 -4.58
CA ASP A 64 4.24 10.53 -4.45
C ASP A 64 3.93 11.40 -5.70
N GLY A 65 2.80 12.11 -5.70
CA GLY A 65 2.44 13.02 -6.80
C GLY A 65 3.39 14.20 -7.01
N ARG A 66 4.33 14.43 -6.10
CA ARG A 66 5.40 15.44 -6.19
C ARG A 66 6.75 14.82 -6.54
N LEU A 67 6.78 13.54 -6.93
CA LEU A 67 7.97 12.76 -7.22
C LEU A 67 8.93 12.61 -6.02
N GLN A 68 8.37 12.60 -4.82
CA GLN A 68 9.14 12.38 -3.59
C GLN A 68 9.00 10.92 -3.12
N PRO A 69 10.05 10.31 -2.54
CA PRO A 69 10.01 8.92 -2.07
C PRO A 69 9.28 8.75 -0.73
N TYR A 70 8.55 9.75 -0.30
CA TYR A 70 7.78 9.75 0.93
C TYR A 70 6.47 10.51 0.73
N HIS A 71 5.46 10.14 1.49
CA HIS A 71 4.18 10.84 1.51
C HIS A 71 4.05 11.67 2.78
N GLU A 72 3.82 12.97 2.61
CA GLU A 72 3.59 13.91 3.70
C GLU A 72 2.09 14.16 3.87
N THR A 73 1.63 14.02 5.08
CA THR A 73 0.30 14.48 5.48
C THR A 73 0.45 15.60 6.49
N VAL A 74 -0.03 16.79 6.12
CA VAL A 74 -0.02 17.95 6.99
C VAL A 74 -1.25 17.90 7.88
N GLY A 75 -1.05 17.66 9.17
CA GLY A 75 -2.07 17.82 10.20
C GLY A 75 -1.96 19.22 10.85
N TYR A 76 -2.89 19.54 11.73
CA TYR A 76 -2.99 20.87 12.36
C TYR A 76 -1.75 21.29 13.17
N SER A 77 -0.88 20.35 13.55
CA SER A 77 0.32 20.63 14.34
C SER A 77 1.54 19.78 14.02
N GLN A 78 1.42 18.82 13.13
CA GLN A 78 2.52 17.88 12.81
C GLN A 78 2.49 17.43 11.36
N CYS A 79 3.67 17.25 10.78
CA CYS A 79 3.87 16.62 9.49
C CYS A 79 4.23 15.15 9.72
N TYR A 80 3.48 14.24 9.10
CA TYR A 80 3.74 12.80 9.16
C TYR A 80 4.33 12.34 7.83
N THR A 81 5.46 11.66 7.89
CA THR A 81 6.13 11.10 6.72
C THR A 81 5.98 9.58 6.69
N TYR A 82 5.48 9.04 5.60
CA TYR A 82 5.32 7.59 5.41
C TYR A 82 6.19 7.10 4.25
N LEU A 83 6.92 6.02 4.48
CA LEU A 83 7.61 5.29 3.42
C LEU A 83 6.67 4.20 2.89
N SER A 84 6.52 4.11 1.56
CA SER A 84 5.68 3.07 0.96
C SER A 84 6.42 2.32 -0.15
N SER A 85 6.32 1.01 -0.15
CA SER A 85 6.69 0.15 -1.28
C SER A 85 5.43 -0.55 -1.80
N ILE A 86 5.25 -0.57 -3.11
CA ILE A 86 4.05 -1.11 -3.76
C ILE A 86 4.47 -2.05 -4.87
N ILE A 87 3.82 -3.21 -4.95
CA ILE A 87 3.89 -4.10 -6.10
C ILE A 87 2.70 -3.80 -7.01
N ALA A 88 2.95 -3.50 -8.27
CA ALA A 88 1.93 -3.19 -9.27
C ALA A 88 2.02 -4.15 -10.46
N GLN A 89 0.87 -4.57 -10.97
CA GLN A 89 0.77 -5.27 -12.26
C GLN A 89 0.31 -4.27 -13.33
N PRO A 90 0.97 -4.17 -14.48
CA PRO A 90 0.46 -3.41 -15.60
C PRO A 90 -0.75 -4.12 -16.24
N ASN A 91 -1.68 -3.32 -16.69
CA ASN A 91 -2.82 -3.79 -17.48
C ASN A 91 -2.39 -4.17 -18.89
#